data_0c8a4cc337d6c60debf5460634694ce9
#
_entry.id   0c8a4cc337d6c60debf5460634694ce9
#
_cell.length_a   1.000
_cell.length_b   1.000
_cell.length_c   1.000
_cell.angle_alpha   90.00
_cell.angle_beta   90.00
_cell.angle_gamma   90.00
#
_symmetry.space_group_name_H-M   'P 1'
#
loop_
_entity.id
_entity.type
_entity.pdbx_description
1 polymer ?
#
loop_
_entity_poly.entity_id
_entity_poly.type
_entity_poly.pdbx_seq_one_letter_code
_entity_poly.pdbx_strand_id
1 'polypeptide(L)'
;MKKTIIILTISLLLGAVLALSACKSLPEIPNDMTQAQLIQKGQNAFSAGDYKVAEYYYQTSIQRYGNNTESYIESKYELGHLYLKTKDYDKAEEAFNEILELYDYAAAGDLPASYKKLANIGLGKIPKKNTQKE
;
A
#
# COMPACT_ATOMS: atom_id res chain seq x y z
N MET A 1 21.86 3.21 -48.49
CA MET A 1 22.15 2.02 -47.66
C MET A 1 22.82 2.35 -46.31
N LYS A 2 23.90 3.15 -46.24
CA LYS A 2 24.56 3.47 -44.94
C LYS A 2 23.66 4.23 -43.96
N LYS A 3 22.82 5.17 -44.41
CA LYS A 3 21.88 5.93 -43.54
C LYS A 3 20.77 5.09 -42.97
N THR A 4 20.25 4.14 -43.73
CA THR A 4 19.19 3.20 -43.25
C THR A 4 19.72 2.21 -42.21
N ILE A 5 20.95 1.76 -42.35
CA ILE A 5 21.59 0.87 -41.36
C ILE A 5 21.81 1.63 -40.04
N ILE A 6 22.25 2.89 -40.08
CA ILE A 6 22.47 3.72 -38.89
C ILE A 6 21.16 3.98 -38.15
N ILE A 7 20.06 4.25 -38.85
CA ILE A 7 18.74 4.45 -38.21
C ILE A 7 18.25 3.17 -37.58
N LEU A 8 18.41 2.02 -38.20
CA LEU A 8 18.05 0.72 -37.65
C LEU A 8 18.86 0.36 -36.41
N THR A 9 20.16 0.67 -36.39
CA THR A 9 21.01 0.39 -35.19
C THR A 9 20.69 1.33 -34.04
N ILE A 10 20.37 2.60 -34.28
CA ILE A 10 19.94 3.53 -33.21
C ILE A 10 18.58 3.13 -32.64
N SER A 11 17.63 2.68 -33.47
CA SER A 11 16.33 2.20 -33.02
C SER A 11 16.45 0.93 -32.16
N LEU A 12 17.36 0.02 -32.50
CA LEU A 12 17.59 -1.21 -31.75
C LEU A 12 18.28 -0.93 -30.39
N LEU A 13 19.19 0.04 -30.34
CA LEU A 13 19.85 0.46 -29.09
C LEU A 13 18.88 1.20 -28.16
N LEU A 14 17.96 2.01 -28.68
CA LEU A 14 16.96 2.72 -27.89
C LEU A 14 15.93 1.75 -27.28
N GLY A 15 15.60 0.66 -27.97
CA GLY A 15 14.71 -0.39 -27.47
C GLY A 15 15.32 -1.22 -26.32
N ALA A 16 16.64 -1.42 -26.34
CA ALA A 16 17.34 -2.20 -25.31
C ALA A 16 17.45 -1.47 -23.95
N VAL A 17 17.43 -0.13 -23.94
CA VAL A 17 17.52 0.67 -22.72
C VAL A 17 16.21 0.64 -21.92
N LEU A 18 15.07 0.41 -22.55
CA LEU A 18 13.75 0.33 -21.89
C LEU A 18 13.49 -1.01 -21.18
N ALA A 19 14.27 -2.05 -21.47
CA ALA A 19 14.12 -3.38 -20.87
C ALA A 19 14.81 -3.53 -19.50
N LEU A 20 15.51 -2.53 -19.01
CA LEU A 20 16.15 -2.48 -17.71
C LEU A 20 15.26 -1.87 -16.61
N SER A 21 13.92 -1.90 -16.80
CA SER A 21 12.98 -1.63 -15.70
C SER A 21 13.06 -2.80 -14.72
N ALA A 22 14.14 -2.78 -13.96
CA ALA A 22 14.54 -3.77 -12.97
C ALA A 22 13.37 -4.13 -12.07
N CYS A 23 13.15 -5.41 -11.87
CA CYS A 23 12.50 -5.92 -10.66
C CYS A 23 13.23 -5.34 -9.46
N LYS A 24 12.77 -4.22 -8.90
CA LYS A 24 13.29 -3.71 -7.64
C LYS A 24 13.05 -4.80 -6.60
N SER A 25 14.13 -5.39 -6.11
CA SER A 25 14.05 -6.27 -4.95
C SER A 25 13.51 -5.47 -3.75
N LEU A 26 12.75 -6.15 -2.89
CA LEU A 26 12.32 -5.52 -1.64
C LEU A 26 13.55 -5.13 -0.81
N PRO A 27 13.52 -3.99 -0.12
CA PRO A 27 14.62 -3.56 0.71
C PRO A 27 14.80 -4.50 1.91
N GLU A 28 16.02 -4.64 2.38
CA GLU A 28 16.29 -5.25 3.67
C GLU A 28 15.82 -4.32 4.79
N ILE A 29 15.03 -4.85 5.73
CA ILE A 29 14.49 -4.08 6.86
C ILE A 29 15.22 -4.50 8.14
N PRO A 30 16.04 -3.60 8.75
CA PRO A 30 16.71 -3.86 10.02
C PRO A 30 15.75 -4.32 11.12
N ASN A 31 16.22 -5.23 11.98
CA ASN A 31 15.38 -5.81 13.03
C ASN A 31 15.02 -4.80 14.14
N ASP A 32 15.84 -3.79 14.35
CA ASP A 32 15.69 -2.73 15.35
C ASP A 32 14.83 -1.54 14.87
N MET A 33 14.30 -1.60 13.64
CA MET A 33 13.45 -0.53 13.11
C MET A 33 12.12 -0.47 13.87
N THR A 34 11.82 0.70 14.45
CA THR A 34 10.58 0.94 15.21
C THR A 34 9.34 0.96 14.30
N GLN A 35 8.16 0.81 14.91
CA GLN A 35 6.87 0.92 14.19
C GLN A 35 6.75 2.26 13.45
N ALA A 36 7.04 3.37 14.11
CA ALA A 36 6.98 4.69 13.48
C ALA A 36 7.92 4.83 12.28
N GLN A 37 9.11 4.22 12.35
CA GLN A 37 10.06 4.21 11.23
C GLN A 37 9.54 3.35 10.06
N LEU A 38 8.91 2.21 10.33
CA LEU A 38 8.30 1.36 9.30
C LEU A 38 7.18 2.12 8.60
N ILE A 39 6.27 2.73 9.34
CA ILE A 39 5.18 3.54 8.79
C ILE A 39 5.75 4.69 7.94
N GLN A 40 6.72 5.44 8.44
CA GLN A 40 7.33 6.54 7.69
C GLN A 40 8.01 6.07 6.39
N LYS A 41 8.71 4.94 6.42
CA LYS A 41 9.32 4.34 5.21
C LYS A 41 8.27 3.89 4.21
N GLY A 42 7.19 3.29 4.69
CA GLY A 42 6.04 2.92 3.86
C GLY A 42 5.39 4.14 3.19
N GLN A 43 5.14 5.20 3.95
CA GLN A 43 4.58 6.46 3.43
C GLN A 43 5.50 7.13 2.40
N ASN A 44 6.82 7.10 2.62
CA ASN A 44 7.78 7.62 1.65
C ASN A 44 7.76 6.81 0.34
N ALA A 45 7.71 5.48 0.43
CA ALA A 45 7.59 4.60 -0.73
C ALA A 45 6.25 4.80 -1.46
N PHE A 46 5.15 4.94 -0.72
CA PHE A 46 3.82 5.24 -1.26
C PHE A 46 3.83 6.56 -2.04
N SER A 47 4.41 7.61 -1.47
CA SER A 47 4.51 8.94 -2.10
C SER A 47 5.38 8.91 -3.35
N ALA A 48 6.39 8.03 -3.40
CA ALA A 48 7.23 7.79 -4.57
C ALA A 48 6.56 6.91 -5.64
N GLY A 49 5.35 6.37 -5.37
CA GLY A 49 4.64 5.46 -6.26
C GLY A 49 5.15 4.01 -6.21
N ASP A 50 6.04 3.69 -5.28
CA ASP A 50 6.57 2.33 -5.07
C ASP A 50 5.66 1.55 -4.11
N TYR A 51 4.45 1.24 -4.59
CA TYR A 51 3.40 0.64 -3.78
C TYR A 51 3.77 -0.74 -3.23
N LYS A 52 4.58 -1.51 -3.95
CA LYS A 52 5.05 -2.82 -3.50
C LYS A 52 5.96 -2.69 -2.27
N VAL A 53 6.85 -1.71 -2.27
CA VAL A 53 7.73 -1.44 -1.14
C VAL A 53 6.94 -0.84 0.03
N ALA A 54 5.96 0.03 -0.24
CA ALA A 54 5.08 0.58 0.79
C ALA A 54 4.29 -0.54 1.51
N GLU A 55 3.67 -1.43 0.74
CA GLU A 55 2.94 -2.59 1.26
C GLU A 55 3.84 -3.46 2.15
N TYR A 56 5.06 -3.72 1.70
CA TYR A 56 6.03 -4.51 2.45
C TYR A 56 6.37 -3.89 3.81
N TYR A 57 6.57 -2.57 3.88
CA TYR A 57 6.81 -1.88 5.15
C TYR A 57 5.60 -1.93 6.08
N TYR A 58 4.38 -1.72 5.57
CA TYR A 58 3.17 -1.76 6.38
C TYR A 58 2.87 -3.19 6.90
N GLN A 59 3.05 -4.22 6.06
CA GLN A 59 2.93 -5.61 6.48
C GLN A 59 3.98 -5.99 7.52
N THR A 60 5.23 -5.52 7.37
CA THR A 60 6.27 -5.72 8.38
C THR A 60 5.92 -5.04 9.70
N SER A 61 5.29 -3.86 9.65
CA SER A 61 4.80 -3.18 10.85
C SER A 61 3.75 -4.02 11.58
N ILE A 62 2.78 -4.59 10.87
CA ILE A 62 1.79 -5.49 11.45
C ILE A 62 2.46 -6.73 12.05
N GLN A 63 3.38 -7.35 11.32
CA GLN A 63 4.05 -8.56 11.78
C GLN A 63 4.84 -8.35 13.08
N ARG A 64 5.52 -7.21 13.21
CA ARG A 64 6.40 -6.93 14.36
C ARG A 64 5.67 -6.29 15.53
N TYR A 65 4.68 -5.45 15.26
CA TYR A 65 4.03 -4.56 16.25
C TYR A 65 2.52 -4.74 16.35
N GLY A 66 1.91 -5.65 15.59
CA GLY A 66 0.47 -5.85 15.54
C GLY A 66 -0.15 -6.40 16.84
N ASN A 67 0.65 -6.84 17.82
CA ASN A 67 0.17 -7.19 19.16
C ASN A 67 -0.30 -5.95 19.95
N ASN A 68 0.16 -4.75 19.57
CA ASN A 68 -0.39 -3.51 20.07
C ASN A 68 -1.53 -3.07 19.13
N THR A 69 -2.73 -2.92 19.67
CA THR A 69 -3.94 -2.63 18.89
C THR A 69 -3.84 -1.31 18.11
N GLU A 70 -3.26 -0.27 18.70
CA GLU A 70 -3.10 1.02 18.01
C GLU A 70 -2.13 0.92 16.83
N SER A 71 -0.99 0.24 17.02
CA SER A 71 -0.01 -0.02 15.95
C SER A 71 -0.60 -0.86 14.82
N TYR A 72 -1.45 -1.83 15.16
CA TYR A 72 -2.18 -2.64 14.19
C TYR A 72 -3.14 -1.79 13.36
N ILE A 73 -3.98 -0.97 14.03
CA ILE A 73 -4.96 -0.10 13.39
C ILE A 73 -4.27 0.88 12.44
N GLU A 74 -3.19 1.54 12.89
CA GLU A 74 -2.43 2.47 12.03
C GLU A 74 -1.89 1.78 10.79
N SER A 75 -1.24 0.63 10.96
CA SER A 75 -0.66 -0.12 9.84
C SER A 75 -1.72 -0.66 8.87
N LYS A 76 -2.86 -1.13 9.39
CA LYS A 76 -4.00 -1.57 8.57
C LYS A 76 -4.65 -0.41 7.82
N TYR A 77 -4.74 0.77 8.43
CA TYR A 77 -5.24 1.95 7.75
C TYR A 77 -4.35 2.34 6.56
N GLU A 78 -3.04 2.33 6.74
CA GLU A 78 -2.09 2.62 5.66
C GLU A 78 -2.21 1.59 4.52
N LEU A 79 -2.40 0.30 4.83
CA LEU A 79 -2.67 -0.74 3.82
C LEU A 79 -3.99 -0.48 3.09
N GLY A 80 -5.07 -0.20 3.82
CA GLY A 80 -6.36 0.12 3.22
C GLY A 80 -6.28 1.32 2.27
N HIS A 81 -5.55 2.36 2.68
CA HIS A 81 -5.30 3.54 1.86
C HIS A 81 -4.46 3.22 0.60
N LEU A 82 -3.45 2.36 0.73
CA LEU A 82 -2.65 1.86 -0.39
C LEU A 82 -3.52 1.08 -1.38
N TYR A 83 -4.35 0.17 -0.89
CA TYR A 83 -5.24 -0.64 -1.73
C TYR A 83 -6.30 0.21 -2.44
N LEU A 84 -6.83 1.27 -1.80
CA LEU A 84 -7.65 2.26 -2.49
C LEU A 84 -6.90 2.93 -3.65
N LYS A 85 -5.65 3.32 -3.42
CA LYS A 85 -4.82 3.99 -4.42
C LYS A 85 -4.52 3.07 -5.61
N THR A 86 -4.28 1.79 -5.35
CA THR A 86 -4.01 0.77 -6.38
C THR A 86 -5.28 0.15 -6.97
N LYS A 87 -6.46 0.56 -6.49
CA LYS A 87 -7.78 0.07 -6.90
C LYS A 87 -8.02 -1.42 -6.58
N ASP A 88 -7.30 -1.96 -5.61
CA ASP A 88 -7.57 -3.27 -5.03
C ASP A 88 -8.67 -3.11 -3.97
N TYR A 89 -9.91 -2.89 -4.46
CA TYR A 89 -11.02 -2.49 -3.61
C TYR A 89 -11.45 -3.58 -2.63
N ASP A 90 -11.30 -4.84 -2.98
CA ASP A 90 -11.66 -5.95 -2.09
C ASP A 90 -10.72 -5.96 -0.86
N LYS A 91 -9.40 -5.81 -1.05
CA LYS A 91 -8.46 -5.68 0.07
C LYS A 91 -8.61 -4.38 0.85
N ALA A 92 -8.98 -3.28 0.17
CA ALA A 92 -9.26 -2.02 0.86
C ALA A 92 -10.47 -2.16 1.79
N GLU A 93 -11.55 -2.79 1.32
CA GLU A 93 -12.75 -3.06 2.10
C GLU A 93 -12.45 -3.96 3.32
N GLU A 94 -11.71 -5.05 3.11
CA GLU A 94 -11.26 -5.94 4.16
C GLU A 94 -10.46 -5.19 5.24
N ALA A 95 -9.44 -4.42 4.84
CA ALA A 95 -8.59 -3.68 5.76
C ALA A 95 -9.36 -2.66 6.61
N PHE A 96 -10.30 -1.93 6.03
CA PHE A 96 -11.11 -0.95 6.76
C PHE A 96 -12.15 -1.62 7.66
N ASN A 97 -12.76 -2.73 7.23
CA ASN A 97 -13.71 -3.47 8.05
C ASN A 97 -13.03 -4.10 9.28
N GLU A 98 -11.83 -4.68 9.13
CA GLU A 98 -11.05 -5.18 10.26
C GLU A 98 -10.75 -4.09 11.30
N ILE A 99 -10.46 -2.86 10.86
CA ILE A 99 -10.31 -1.72 11.77
C ILE A 99 -11.62 -1.48 12.52
N LEU A 100 -12.76 -1.40 11.82
CA LEU A 100 -14.05 -1.12 12.45
C LEU A 100 -14.48 -2.20 13.43
N GLU A 101 -14.19 -3.46 13.13
CA GLU A 101 -14.46 -4.59 14.04
C GLU A 101 -13.78 -4.42 15.39
N LEU A 102 -12.55 -3.90 15.43
CA LEU A 102 -11.86 -3.64 16.70
C LEU A 102 -12.61 -2.62 17.58
N TYR A 103 -13.27 -1.63 16.96
CA TYR A 103 -14.06 -0.64 17.70
C TYR A 103 -15.39 -1.19 18.22
N ASP A 104 -15.90 -2.27 17.67
CA ASP A 104 -17.13 -2.91 18.17
C ASP A 104 -16.90 -3.70 19.47
N TYR A 105 -15.64 -4.12 19.70
CA TYR A 105 -15.23 -4.85 20.91
C TYR A 105 -14.52 -3.98 21.95
N ALA A 106 -14.06 -2.78 21.58
CA ALA A 106 -13.36 -1.88 22.49
C ALA A 106 -14.35 -1.06 23.33
N ALA A 107 -13.98 -0.77 24.59
CA ALA A 107 -14.74 0.17 25.39
C ALA A 107 -14.61 1.60 24.83
N ALA A 108 -15.60 2.44 25.12
CA ALA A 108 -15.61 3.81 24.62
C ALA A 108 -14.38 4.59 25.13
N GLY A 109 -13.55 5.06 24.23
CA GLY A 109 -12.34 5.82 24.53
C GLY A 109 -11.03 5.02 24.56
N ASP A 110 -11.09 3.69 24.47
CA ASP A 110 -9.90 2.83 24.49
C ASP A 110 -9.07 2.94 23.21
N LEU A 111 -9.71 3.28 22.09
CA LEU A 111 -9.05 3.39 20.80
C LEU A 111 -9.18 4.82 20.22
N PRO A 112 -8.18 5.31 19.48
CA PRO A 112 -8.21 6.63 18.87
C PRO A 112 -9.39 6.81 17.89
N ALA A 113 -10.38 7.64 18.23
CA ALA A 113 -11.61 7.83 17.44
C ALA A 113 -11.35 8.26 15.98
N SER A 114 -10.16 8.81 15.69
CA SER A 114 -9.74 9.24 14.36
C SER A 114 -9.75 8.10 13.34
N TYR A 115 -9.24 6.94 13.70
CA TYR A 115 -9.14 5.81 12.78
C TYR A 115 -10.49 5.18 12.45
N LYS A 116 -11.45 5.17 13.41
CA LYS A 116 -12.83 4.77 13.12
C LYS A 116 -13.44 5.65 12.02
N LYS A 117 -13.26 6.98 12.14
CA LYS A 117 -13.74 7.93 11.13
C LYS A 117 -13.02 7.76 9.80
N LEU A 118 -11.70 7.59 9.82
CA LEU A 118 -10.88 7.44 8.61
C LEU A 118 -11.22 6.15 7.86
N ALA A 119 -11.45 5.02 8.56
CA ALA A 119 -11.87 3.76 7.96
C ALA A 119 -13.24 3.90 7.26
N ASN A 120 -14.22 4.53 7.90
CA ASN A 120 -15.52 4.81 7.27
C ASN A 120 -15.39 5.71 6.02
N ILE A 121 -14.53 6.73 6.06
CA ILE A 121 -14.25 7.56 4.89
C ILE A 121 -13.60 6.72 3.77
N GLY A 122 -12.70 5.81 4.12
CA GLY A 122 -12.06 4.88 3.20
C GLY A 122 -13.07 3.98 2.49
N LEU A 123 -13.97 3.34 3.26
CA LEU A 123 -15.06 2.53 2.71
C LEU A 123 -15.97 3.33 1.77
N GLY A 124 -16.27 4.58 2.13
CA GLY A 124 -17.08 5.47 1.28
C GLY A 124 -16.45 5.84 -0.06
N LYS A 125 -15.14 5.62 -0.24
CA LYS A 125 -14.41 5.85 -1.50
C LYS A 125 -14.39 4.63 -2.40
N ILE A 126 -14.78 3.46 -1.92
CA ILE A 126 -14.86 2.23 -2.71
C ILE A 126 -16.07 2.34 -3.64
N PRO A 127 -15.91 2.13 -4.96
CA PRO A 127 -17.03 2.15 -5.89
C PRO A 127 -18.04 1.07 -5.52
N LYS A 128 -19.31 1.42 -5.47
CA LYS A 128 -20.40 0.43 -5.27
C LYS A 128 -20.36 -0.57 -6.42
N LYS A 129 -20.29 -1.85 -6.11
CA LYS A 129 -20.48 -2.91 -7.10
C LYS A 129 -21.88 -2.74 -7.66
N ASN A 130 -22.01 -2.36 -8.95
CA ASN A 130 -23.28 -2.37 -9.64
C ASN A 130 -23.75 -3.82 -9.69
N THR A 131 -24.60 -4.23 -8.78
CA THR A 131 -25.40 -5.45 -8.90
C THR A 131 -26.43 -5.16 -10.00
N GLN A 132 -26.02 -5.32 -11.26
CA GLN A 132 -27.02 -5.48 -12.31
C GLN A 132 -27.66 -6.85 -12.02
N LYS A 133 -28.91 -6.80 -11.53
CA LYS A 133 -29.79 -7.97 -11.53
C LYS A 133 -30.02 -8.35 -12.98
N GLU A 134 -29.47 -9.50 -13.37
CA GLU A 134 -30.01 -10.24 -14.52
C GLU A 134 -31.40 -10.78 -14.20
#